data_dcf7882fafcd156722b698c1311e4fa1
#
_entry.id   dcf7882fafcd156722b698c1311e4fa1
#
_cell.length_a   1.000
_cell.length_b   1.000
_cell.length_c   1.000
_cell.angle_alpha   90.00
_cell.angle_beta   90.00
_cell.angle_gamma   90.00
#
_symmetry.space_group_name_H-M   'P 1'
#
loop_
_entity.id
_entity.type
_entity.pdbx_description
1 polymer ?
#
loop_
_entity_poly.entity_id
_entity_poly.type
_entity_poly.pdbx_seq_one_letter_code
_entity_poly.pdbx_strand_id
1 'polypeptide(L)'
;MTNAAARDGRLLEIRDTSTPWTLRTYPTRAEWEARARFIREHILACTGLLPLPPKTPLKPRVFGRLEREGYAVEKVFFESLPGFFVCGNLYRPLNGARRTPAIACPHGHWARGRLEDSEMCSVPGRCINLARQGNVVFSWDMAGHRDSKQIGHRDFGGPREDLWGIGVLGLQLWNSIRVVDFL
;
A
#
# COMPACT_ATOMS: atom_id res chain seq x y z
N MET A 1 51.84 -16.50 6.16
CA MET A 1 51.04 -15.92 5.02
C MET A 1 49.62 -15.89 5.53
N THR A 2 49.18 -14.73 6.01
CA THR A 2 47.81 -14.52 6.50
C THR A 2 46.88 -14.41 5.27
N ASN A 3 46.01 -15.41 5.16
CA ASN A 3 44.96 -15.46 4.15
C ASN A 3 44.00 -14.31 4.46
N ALA A 4 44.13 -13.20 3.71
CA ALA A 4 43.17 -12.11 3.79
C ALA A 4 41.86 -12.63 3.21
N ALA A 5 40.92 -13.01 4.08
CA ALA A 5 39.57 -13.38 3.68
C ALA A 5 39.04 -12.29 2.74
N ALA A 6 38.62 -12.69 1.54
CA ALA A 6 38.06 -11.79 0.57
C ALA A 6 36.87 -11.07 1.24
N ARG A 7 37.04 -9.77 1.50
CA ARG A 7 35.95 -8.97 2.07
C ARG A 7 34.84 -8.84 1.06
N ASP A 8 33.61 -9.11 1.47
CA ASP A 8 32.42 -8.89 0.62
C ASP A 8 32.36 -7.41 0.22
N GLY A 9 32.50 -7.13 -1.09
CA GLY A 9 32.51 -5.77 -1.62
C GLY A 9 31.26 -4.96 -1.28
N ARG A 10 30.14 -5.64 -0.99
CA ARG A 10 28.89 -4.98 -0.57
C ARG A 10 29.00 -4.34 0.81
N LEU A 11 29.95 -4.75 1.64
CA LEU A 11 30.19 -4.26 2.99
C LEU A 11 31.31 -3.21 3.03
N LEU A 12 31.99 -2.93 1.92
CA LEU A 12 33.12 -1.99 1.87
C LEU A 12 32.66 -0.53 1.74
N GLU A 13 31.48 -0.30 1.20
CA GLU A 13 30.93 1.03 1.00
C GLU A 13 29.63 1.19 1.77
N ILE A 14 29.72 1.81 2.94
CA ILE A 14 28.54 2.10 3.76
C ILE A 14 27.88 3.35 3.18
N ARG A 15 26.63 3.22 2.74
CA ARG A 15 25.79 4.32 2.31
C ARG A 15 24.85 4.73 3.42
N ASP A 16 24.79 6.00 3.68
CA ASP A 16 23.89 6.62 4.65
C ASP A 16 22.99 7.66 3.96
N THR A 17 22.18 8.37 4.74
CA THR A 17 21.27 9.40 4.24
C THR A 17 22.00 10.63 3.66
N SER A 18 23.27 10.79 3.96
CA SER A 18 24.13 11.88 3.45
C SER A 18 24.90 11.48 2.19
N THR A 19 24.88 10.20 1.82
CA THR A 19 25.55 9.71 0.62
C THR A 19 24.81 10.22 -0.63
N PRO A 20 25.49 11.01 -1.52
CA PRO A 20 24.83 11.51 -2.71
C PRO A 20 24.41 10.38 -3.64
N TRP A 21 23.19 10.44 -4.15
CA TRP A 21 22.68 9.53 -5.14
C TRP A 21 22.67 10.17 -6.52
N THR A 22 23.33 9.54 -7.48
CA THR A 22 23.21 9.91 -8.88
C THR A 22 22.07 9.11 -9.50
N LEU A 23 21.04 9.79 -9.99
CA LEU A 23 19.97 9.15 -10.74
C LEU A 23 20.53 8.58 -12.05
N ARG A 24 20.30 7.30 -12.27
CA ARG A 24 20.67 6.65 -13.52
C ARG A 24 19.82 7.20 -14.66
N THR A 25 20.45 7.63 -15.73
CA THR A 25 19.77 8.02 -16.96
C THR A 25 19.53 6.80 -17.85
N TYR A 26 18.45 6.84 -18.62
CA TYR A 26 18.07 5.81 -19.56
C TYR A 26 17.90 6.46 -20.93
N PRO A 27 18.88 6.29 -21.85
CA PRO A 27 18.87 6.92 -23.16
C PRO A 27 17.68 6.53 -24.03
N THR A 28 17.14 5.32 -23.83
CA THR A 28 16.02 4.82 -24.63
C THR A 28 14.85 4.35 -23.74
N ARG A 29 13.65 4.41 -24.30
CA ARG A 29 12.43 3.86 -23.68
C ARG A 29 12.57 2.36 -23.37
N ALA A 30 13.20 1.61 -24.24
CA ALA A 30 13.40 0.17 -24.05
C ALA A 30 14.27 -0.14 -22.82
N GLU A 31 15.34 0.62 -22.60
CA GLU A 31 16.17 0.49 -21.40
C GLU A 31 15.40 0.84 -20.12
N TRP A 32 14.62 1.92 -20.17
CA TRP A 32 13.73 2.27 -19.04
C TRP A 32 12.73 1.16 -18.74
N GLU A 33 12.04 0.63 -19.75
CA GLU A 33 11.06 -0.44 -19.59
C GLU A 33 11.68 -1.72 -19.04
N ALA A 34 12.90 -2.07 -19.49
CA ALA A 34 13.65 -3.21 -18.94
C ALA A 34 13.97 -3.00 -17.46
N ARG A 35 14.42 -1.81 -17.09
CA ARG A 35 14.69 -1.45 -15.70
C ARG A 35 13.41 -1.44 -14.85
N ALA A 36 12.33 -0.91 -15.37
CA ALA A 36 11.05 -0.87 -14.67
C ALA A 36 10.50 -2.29 -14.41
N ARG A 37 10.62 -3.22 -15.37
CA ARG A 37 10.29 -4.64 -15.14
C ARG A 37 11.15 -5.24 -14.03
N PHE A 38 12.46 -5.09 -14.13
CA PHE A 38 13.39 -5.58 -13.11
C PHE A 38 13.02 -5.08 -11.70
N ILE A 39 12.72 -3.78 -11.55
CA ILE A 39 12.35 -3.20 -10.25
C ILE A 39 11.04 -3.81 -9.74
N ARG A 40 10.02 -3.95 -10.59
CA ARG A 40 8.74 -4.55 -10.20
C ARG A 40 8.90 -5.99 -9.74
N GLU A 41 9.62 -6.81 -10.51
CA GLU A 41 9.90 -8.20 -10.16
C GLU A 41 10.69 -8.29 -8.84
N HIS A 42 11.68 -7.42 -8.67
CA HIS A 42 12.46 -7.37 -7.45
C HIS A 42 11.62 -6.99 -6.23
N ILE A 43 10.74 -5.99 -6.35
CA ILE A 43 9.80 -5.62 -5.28
C ILE A 43 8.90 -6.81 -4.93
N LEU A 44 8.32 -7.48 -5.92
CA LEU A 44 7.46 -8.64 -5.70
C LEU A 44 8.21 -9.79 -5.03
N ALA A 45 9.43 -10.08 -5.49
CA ALA A 45 10.27 -11.12 -4.89
C ALA A 45 10.63 -10.79 -3.42
N CYS A 46 11.10 -9.57 -3.15
CA CYS A 46 11.47 -9.15 -1.80
C CYS A 46 10.28 -9.07 -0.83
N THR A 47 9.06 -8.94 -1.34
CA THR A 47 7.85 -8.88 -0.52
C THR A 47 7.11 -10.22 -0.41
N GLY A 48 7.66 -11.30 -1.00
CA GLY A 48 7.04 -12.64 -1.00
C GLY A 48 5.82 -12.74 -1.91
N LEU A 49 5.69 -11.84 -2.89
CA LEU A 49 4.57 -11.80 -3.84
C LEU A 49 4.94 -12.32 -5.25
N LEU A 50 6.04 -13.02 -5.38
CA LEU A 50 6.43 -13.66 -6.63
C LEU A 50 6.50 -15.20 -6.44
N PRO A 51 5.58 -15.97 -7.05
CA PRO A 51 4.48 -15.53 -7.93
C PRO A 51 3.37 -14.79 -7.19
N LEU A 52 2.64 -13.92 -7.91
CA LEU A 52 1.49 -13.23 -7.34
C LEU A 52 0.40 -14.23 -6.92
N PRO A 53 -0.25 -14.01 -5.75
CA PRO A 53 -1.42 -14.79 -5.38
C PRO A 53 -2.54 -14.69 -6.43
N PRO A 54 -3.36 -15.74 -6.61
CA PRO A 54 -4.48 -15.68 -7.52
C PRO A 54 -5.50 -14.62 -7.04
N LYS A 55 -6.01 -13.83 -7.98
CA LYS A 55 -7.06 -12.85 -7.70
C LYS A 55 -8.40 -13.55 -7.50
N THR A 56 -8.87 -13.61 -6.28
CA THR A 56 -10.20 -14.10 -5.93
C THR A 56 -11.23 -12.97 -5.99
N PRO A 57 -12.55 -13.26 -6.08
CA PRO A 57 -13.60 -12.25 -6.02
C PRO A 57 -13.52 -11.42 -4.74
N LEU A 58 -13.56 -10.09 -4.85
CA LEU A 58 -13.44 -9.17 -3.73
C LEU A 58 -14.65 -9.21 -2.78
N LYS A 59 -15.85 -9.49 -3.28
CA LYS A 59 -17.13 -9.50 -2.53
C LYS A 59 -17.31 -8.23 -1.69
N PRO A 60 -17.21 -7.02 -2.27
CA PRO A 60 -17.23 -5.79 -1.50
C PRO A 60 -18.56 -5.57 -0.81
N ARG A 61 -18.50 -5.06 0.41
CA ARG A 61 -19.63 -4.54 1.16
C ARG A 61 -19.42 -3.06 1.39
N VAL A 62 -20.36 -2.26 0.89
CA VAL A 62 -20.39 -0.79 1.03
C VAL A 62 -21.65 -0.45 1.82
N PHE A 63 -21.50 0.31 2.91
CA PHE A 63 -22.62 0.59 3.82
C PHE A 63 -22.37 1.83 4.68
N GLY A 64 -23.40 2.26 5.41
CA GLY A 64 -23.30 3.34 6.37
C GLY A 64 -22.96 4.69 5.73
N ARG A 65 -23.59 4.99 4.58
CA ARG A 65 -23.42 6.25 3.86
C ARG A 65 -23.81 7.45 4.71
N LEU A 66 -22.89 8.39 4.82
CA LEU A 66 -23.08 9.70 5.43
C LEU A 66 -22.82 10.79 4.39
N GLU A 67 -23.79 11.64 4.16
CA GLU A 67 -23.65 12.79 3.25
C GLU A 67 -23.28 14.04 4.03
N ARG A 68 -22.41 14.85 3.45
CA ARG A 68 -21.97 16.14 3.92
C ARG A 68 -21.89 17.10 2.73
N GLU A 69 -21.65 18.35 3.01
CA GLU A 69 -21.51 19.36 1.95
C GLU A 69 -20.41 18.97 0.96
N GLY A 70 -20.82 18.66 -0.28
CA GLY A 70 -19.98 18.36 -1.42
C GLY A 70 -19.44 16.93 -1.50
N TYR A 71 -19.66 16.06 -0.48
CA TYR A 71 -19.19 14.69 -0.50
C TYR A 71 -20.06 13.73 0.31
N ALA A 72 -19.89 12.45 0.04
CA ALA A 72 -20.40 11.37 0.90
C ALA A 72 -19.24 10.48 1.34
N VAL A 73 -19.35 9.87 2.53
CA VAL A 73 -18.43 8.84 3.01
C VAL A 73 -19.19 7.57 3.34
N GLU A 74 -18.60 6.43 2.96
CA GLU A 74 -19.17 5.09 3.16
C GLU A 74 -18.12 4.18 3.79
N LYS A 75 -18.57 3.26 4.62
CA LYS A 75 -17.72 2.19 5.14
C LYS A 75 -17.62 1.08 4.10
N VAL A 76 -16.43 0.53 3.96
CA VAL A 76 -16.18 -0.55 3.00
C VAL A 76 -15.34 -1.64 3.64
N PHE A 77 -15.68 -2.90 3.36
CA PHE A 77 -14.74 -4.00 3.51
C PHE A 77 -14.87 -4.97 2.33
N PHE A 78 -13.78 -5.65 2.02
CA PHE A 78 -13.74 -6.68 0.99
C PHE A 78 -12.63 -7.71 1.26
N GLU A 79 -12.73 -8.89 0.65
CA GLU A 79 -11.70 -9.92 0.72
C GLU A 79 -10.55 -9.62 -0.26
N SER A 80 -9.34 -9.45 0.27
CA SER A 80 -8.12 -9.35 -0.56
C SER A 80 -7.52 -10.73 -0.86
N LEU A 81 -7.62 -11.64 0.12
CA LEU A 81 -7.38 -13.08 0.02
C LEU A 81 -8.58 -13.80 0.66
N PRO A 82 -8.82 -15.08 0.40
CA PRO A 82 -9.89 -15.82 1.04
C PRO A 82 -9.84 -15.69 2.58
N GLY A 83 -10.88 -15.10 3.16
CA GLY A 83 -10.98 -14.87 4.60
C GLY A 83 -10.08 -13.75 5.14
N PHE A 84 -9.34 -13.03 4.32
CA PHE A 84 -8.52 -11.89 4.74
C PHE A 84 -9.07 -10.58 4.18
N PHE A 85 -9.42 -9.66 5.09
CA PHE A 85 -10.23 -8.49 4.77
C PHE A 85 -9.44 -7.19 4.78
N VAL A 86 -9.78 -6.31 3.83
CA VAL A 86 -9.41 -4.90 3.82
C VAL A 86 -10.61 -4.09 4.26
N CYS A 87 -10.44 -3.24 5.27
CA CYS A 87 -11.46 -2.34 5.79
C CYS A 87 -11.05 -0.89 5.54
N GLY A 88 -12.02 -0.04 5.16
CA GLY A 88 -11.71 1.35 4.84
C GLY A 88 -12.92 2.27 4.75
N ASN A 89 -12.65 3.50 4.36
CA ASN A 89 -13.63 4.54 4.08
C ASN A 89 -13.55 4.99 2.63
N LEU A 90 -14.68 4.96 1.94
CA LEU A 90 -14.82 5.42 0.57
C LEU A 90 -15.47 6.79 0.57
N TYR A 91 -14.77 7.77 0.05
CA TYR A 91 -15.25 9.14 -0.11
C TYR A 91 -15.63 9.36 -1.58
N ARG A 92 -16.83 9.88 -1.79
CA ARG A 92 -17.36 10.14 -3.14
C ARG A 92 -17.80 11.59 -3.28
N PRO A 93 -17.57 12.24 -4.41
CA PRO A 93 -18.19 13.53 -4.70
C PRO A 93 -19.71 13.36 -4.86
N LEU A 94 -20.52 14.29 -4.38
CA LEU A 94 -21.98 14.27 -4.58
C LEU A 94 -22.36 14.60 -6.04
N ASN A 95 -21.59 15.47 -6.68
CA ASN A 95 -21.84 15.93 -8.06
C ASN A 95 -20.83 15.32 -9.04
N GLY A 96 -20.43 14.07 -8.82
CA GLY A 96 -19.47 13.37 -9.68
C GLY A 96 -20.04 13.00 -11.05
N ALA A 97 -19.21 13.10 -12.09
CA ALA A 97 -19.52 12.55 -13.40
C ALA A 97 -19.62 11.00 -13.33
N ARG A 98 -20.25 10.39 -14.35
CA ARG A 98 -20.36 8.91 -14.47
C ARG A 98 -18.98 8.22 -14.43
N ARG A 99 -17.95 8.87 -14.96
CA ARG A 99 -16.54 8.44 -14.86
C ARG A 99 -15.78 9.48 -14.05
N THR A 100 -15.33 9.07 -12.89
CA THR A 100 -14.65 9.91 -11.91
C THR A 100 -13.28 9.31 -11.65
N PRO A 101 -12.21 10.10 -11.62
CA PRO A 101 -10.90 9.60 -11.21
C PRO A 101 -10.98 8.98 -9.82
N ALA A 102 -10.22 7.89 -9.61
CA ALA A 102 -10.15 7.21 -8.32
C ALA A 102 -8.75 7.32 -7.73
N ILE A 103 -8.68 7.54 -6.42
CA ILE A 103 -7.43 7.72 -5.67
C ILE A 103 -7.36 6.68 -4.56
N ALA A 104 -6.37 5.81 -4.63
CA ALA A 104 -5.97 4.94 -3.53
C ALA A 104 -5.14 5.77 -2.52
N CYS A 105 -5.64 5.92 -1.29
CA CYS A 105 -5.09 6.82 -0.29
C CYS A 105 -4.64 6.06 0.97
N PRO A 106 -3.45 5.43 0.97
CA PRO A 106 -2.91 4.77 2.16
C PRO A 106 -2.54 5.80 3.23
N HIS A 107 -2.50 5.34 4.48
CA HIS A 107 -2.05 6.15 5.61
C HIS A 107 -0.65 5.76 6.09
N GLY A 108 0.00 6.62 6.89
CA GLY A 108 1.25 6.33 7.59
C GLY A 108 1.03 5.56 8.90
N HIS A 109 2.11 5.35 9.68
CA HIS A 109 2.06 4.67 11.00
C HIS A 109 1.48 5.57 12.10
N TRP A 110 0.29 6.10 11.86
CA TRP A 110 -0.42 6.93 12.81
C TRP A 110 -1.23 6.08 13.79
N ALA A 111 -1.33 6.51 15.03
CA ALA A 111 -2.09 5.80 16.07
C ALA A 111 -3.55 5.56 15.68
N ARG A 112 -4.16 6.50 14.95
CA ARG A 112 -5.54 6.41 14.45
C ARG A 112 -5.65 5.85 13.03
N GLY A 113 -4.54 5.48 12.38
CA GLY A 113 -4.53 4.93 11.02
C GLY A 113 -5.22 5.83 10.01
N ARG A 114 -6.18 5.29 9.25
CA ARG A 114 -6.98 6.05 8.27
C ARG A 114 -7.85 7.17 8.89
N LEU A 115 -8.03 7.17 10.20
CA LEU A 115 -8.80 8.17 10.95
C LEU A 115 -7.89 9.17 11.68
N GLU A 116 -6.59 9.20 11.34
CA GLU A 116 -5.68 10.19 11.92
C GLU A 116 -6.11 11.59 11.55
N ASP A 117 -6.27 12.40 12.59
CA ASP A 117 -6.66 13.81 12.50
C ASP A 117 -5.97 14.57 13.64
N SER A 118 -4.85 15.19 13.33
CA SER A 118 -3.97 15.87 14.25
C SER A 118 -3.38 17.13 13.59
N GLU A 119 -2.67 17.94 14.35
CA GLU A 119 -1.97 19.11 13.80
C GLU A 119 -0.96 18.77 12.71
N MET A 120 -0.35 17.59 12.78
CA MET A 120 0.64 17.16 11.79
C MET A 120 0.01 16.64 10.50
N CYS A 121 -1.15 16.01 10.58
CA CYS A 121 -1.84 15.49 9.39
C CYS A 121 -3.30 15.16 9.66
N SER A 122 -4.12 15.28 8.62
CA SER A 122 -5.49 14.79 8.63
C SER A 122 -5.71 13.88 7.41
N VAL A 123 -5.83 12.58 7.65
CA VAL A 123 -6.15 11.61 6.59
C VAL A 123 -7.59 11.81 6.10
N PRO A 124 -8.60 11.93 6.99
CA PRO A 124 -9.96 12.27 6.59
C PRO A 124 -10.04 13.61 5.85
N GLY A 125 -9.38 14.65 6.34
CA GLY A 125 -9.36 15.97 5.71
C GLY A 125 -8.81 15.92 4.29
N ARG A 126 -7.72 15.19 4.06
CA ARG A 126 -7.16 14.96 2.73
C ARG A 126 -8.16 14.25 1.82
N CYS A 127 -8.80 13.18 2.29
CA CYS A 127 -9.76 12.42 1.50
C CYS A 127 -11.01 13.26 1.17
N ILE A 128 -11.50 14.06 2.12
CA ILE A 128 -12.63 14.99 1.93
C ILE A 128 -12.30 16.03 0.86
N ASN A 129 -11.13 16.67 0.97
CA ASN A 129 -10.71 17.67 -0.01
C ASN A 129 -10.59 17.10 -1.42
N LEU A 130 -10.00 15.91 -1.57
CA LEU A 130 -9.91 15.22 -2.86
C LEU A 130 -11.30 14.83 -3.40
N ALA A 131 -12.23 14.40 -2.53
CA ALA A 131 -13.60 14.09 -2.93
C ALA A 131 -14.35 15.35 -3.39
N ARG A 132 -14.21 16.47 -2.69
CA ARG A 132 -14.79 17.77 -3.09
C ARG A 132 -14.23 18.27 -4.43
N GLN A 133 -13.00 17.89 -4.78
CA GLN A 133 -12.39 18.15 -6.08
C GLN A 133 -12.88 17.21 -7.20
N GLY A 134 -13.84 16.34 -6.92
CA GLY A 134 -14.44 15.47 -7.90
C GLY A 134 -13.79 14.08 -8.03
N ASN A 135 -13.01 13.62 -7.07
CA ASN A 135 -12.40 12.31 -7.09
C ASN A 135 -13.16 11.31 -6.19
N VAL A 136 -13.18 10.04 -6.58
CA VAL A 136 -13.48 8.94 -5.64
C VAL A 136 -12.20 8.62 -4.88
N VAL A 137 -12.26 8.55 -3.54
CA VAL A 137 -11.08 8.32 -2.71
C VAL A 137 -11.33 7.16 -1.77
N PHE A 138 -10.47 6.17 -1.77
CA PHE A 138 -10.53 5.09 -0.80
C PHE A 138 -9.30 5.10 0.10
N SER A 139 -9.55 5.26 1.42
CA SER A 139 -8.53 5.13 2.45
C SER A 139 -8.84 3.89 3.28
N TRP A 140 -7.86 2.99 3.41
CA TRP A 140 -8.01 1.71 4.09
C TRP A 140 -6.98 1.54 5.20
N ASP A 141 -7.28 0.65 6.15
CA ASP A 141 -6.34 0.34 7.21
C ASP A 141 -5.21 -0.57 6.72
N MET A 142 -3.99 -0.30 7.16
CA MET A 142 -2.91 -1.25 7.06
C MET A 142 -3.24 -2.53 7.83
N ALA A 143 -2.69 -3.66 7.38
CA ALA A 143 -2.81 -4.93 8.08
C ALA A 143 -2.36 -4.77 9.55
N GLY A 144 -3.20 -5.20 10.48
CA GLY A 144 -3.00 -5.07 11.92
C GLY A 144 -3.42 -3.74 12.54
N HIS A 145 -3.96 -2.80 11.75
CA HIS A 145 -4.49 -1.52 12.28
C HIS A 145 -6.01 -1.48 12.31
N ARG A 146 -6.56 -0.74 13.27
CA ARG A 146 -7.98 -0.37 13.42
C ARG A 146 -8.95 -1.53 13.19
N ASP A 147 -9.62 -1.56 12.04
CA ASP A 147 -10.63 -2.58 11.72
C ASP A 147 -10.02 -3.80 10.99
N SER A 148 -8.77 -3.72 10.53
CA SER A 148 -8.02 -4.80 9.85
C SER A 148 -7.08 -5.53 10.82
N LYS A 149 -7.64 -6.08 11.93
CA LYS A 149 -6.88 -6.68 13.05
C LYS A 149 -6.76 -8.21 12.97
N GLN A 150 -6.88 -8.81 11.81
CA GLN A 150 -6.78 -10.26 11.67
C GLN A 150 -5.36 -10.79 11.92
N ILE A 151 -4.36 -9.91 11.82
CA ILE A 151 -2.97 -10.17 12.21
C ILE A 151 -2.46 -9.00 13.05
N GLY A 152 -1.42 -9.22 13.85
CA GLY A 152 -0.73 -8.14 14.54
C GLY A 152 0.18 -7.37 13.58
N HIS A 153 0.16 -6.05 13.61
CA HIS A 153 1.01 -5.24 12.72
C HIS A 153 2.50 -5.36 13.03
N ARG A 154 2.83 -5.51 14.31
CA ARG A 154 4.22 -5.62 14.79
C ARG A 154 4.61 -7.04 15.18
N ASP A 155 3.62 -7.87 15.42
CA ASP A 155 3.81 -9.22 15.97
C ASP A 155 3.65 -10.31 14.90
N PHE A 156 3.32 -9.90 13.65
CA PHE A 156 3.26 -10.82 12.52
C PHE A 156 4.64 -10.95 11.87
N GLY A 157 5.16 -12.12 11.91
CA GLY A 157 6.49 -12.49 11.41
C GLY A 157 7.23 -13.34 12.42
N GLY A 158 7.70 -14.47 11.98
CA GLY A 158 8.44 -15.43 12.75
C GLY A 158 8.91 -16.57 11.86
N PRO A 159 9.53 -17.63 12.39
CA PRO A 159 10.09 -18.71 11.58
C PRO A 159 9.10 -19.36 10.62
N ARG A 160 7.81 -19.38 10.97
CA ARG A 160 6.74 -19.94 10.12
C ARG A 160 6.45 -19.03 8.93
N GLU A 161 6.29 -17.75 9.17
CA GLU A 161 6.03 -16.74 8.15
C GLU A 161 7.25 -16.57 7.24
N ASP A 162 8.45 -16.61 7.82
CA ASP A 162 9.71 -16.56 7.08
C ASP A 162 9.86 -17.77 6.15
N LEU A 163 9.50 -18.96 6.61
CA LEU A 163 9.52 -20.19 5.81
C LEU A 163 8.57 -20.08 4.58
N TRP A 164 7.46 -19.41 4.74
CA TRP A 164 6.49 -19.17 3.66
C TRP A 164 6.81 -17.92 2.83
N GLY A 165 7.82 -17.15 3.22
CA GLY A 165 8.17 -15.89 2.56
C GLY A 165 7.08 -14.82 2.69
N ILE A 166 6.26 -14.88 3.74
CA ILE A 166 5.14 -13.98 3.96
C ILE A 166 5.51 -12.93 5.00
N GLY A 167 5.51 -11.66 4.62
CA GLY A 167 5.72 -10.55 5.54
C GLY A 167 4.56 -9.55 5.53
N VAL A 168 4.47 -8.73 6.59
CA VAL A 168 3.46 -7.67 6.69
C VAL A 168 3.49 -6.74 5.46
N LEU A 169 4.69 -6.39 4.99
CA LEU A 169 4.84 -5.53 3.81
C LEU A 169 4.25 -6.17 2.55
N GLY A 170 4.45 -7.47 2.35
CA GLY A 170 3.85 -8.22 1.25
C GLY A 170 2.33 -8.22 1.32
N LEU A 171 1.76 -8.49 2.50
CA LEU A 171 0.30 -8.43 2.70
C LEU A 171 -0.27 -7.03 2.46
N GLN A 172 0.42 -5.98 2.91
CA GLN A 172 -0.01 -4.60 2.66
C GLN A 172 0.08 -4.23 1.18
N LEU A 173 1.13 -4.64 0.49
CA LEU A 173 1.27 -4.42 -0.95
C LEU A 173 0.18 -5.18 -1.72
N TRP A 174 -0.09 -6.43 -1.34
CA TRP A 174 -1.20 -7.18 -1.92
C TRP A 174 -2.55 -6.50 -1.68
N ASN A 175 -2.83 -6.08 -0.45
CA ASN A 175 -4.03 -5.31 -0.14
C ASN A 175 -4.15 -4.06 -1.01
N SER A 176 -3.04 -3.34 -1.24
CA SER A 176 -3.01 -2.16 -2.11
C SER A 176 -3.32 -2.48 -3.57
N ILE A 177 -2.81 -3.60 -4.09
CA ILE A 177 -3.14 -4.11 -5.44
C ILE A 177 -4.66 -4.38 -5.52
N ARG A 178 -5.22 -5.04 -4.50
CA ARG A 178 -6.65 -5.36 -4.46
C ARG A 178 -7.54 -4.12 -4.26
N VAL A 179 -7.03 -3.09 -3.60
CA VAL A 179 -7.68 -1.76 -3.53
C VAL A 179 -7.80 -1.15 -4.92
N VAL A 180 -6.76 -1.23 -5.74
CA VAL A 180 -6.81 -0.75 -7.13
C VAL A 180 -7.83 -1.54 -7.96
N ASP A 181 -7.95 -2.85 -7.72
CA ASP A 181 -8.98 -3.68 -8.37
C ASP A 181 -10.41 -3.32 -7.91
N PHE A 182 -10.57 -2.80 -6.70
CA PHE A 182 -11.86 -2.36 -6.16
C PHE A 182 -12.31 -1.01 -6.73
N LEU A 183 -11.39 -0.07 -6.95
CA LEU A 183 -11.62 1.28 -7.46
C LEU A 183 -11.91 1.31 -8.96
#